data_1bbd19fa21c087ae6c20cdd70be93fa4
#
_entry.id   1bbd19fa21c087ae6c20cdd70be93fa4
#
_cell.length_a   1.000
_cell.length_b   1.000
_cell.length_c   1.000
_cell.angle_alpha   90.00
_cell.angle_beta   90.00
_cell.angle_gamma   90.00
#
_symmetry.space_group_name_H-M   'P 1'
#
loop_
_entity.id
_entity.type
_entity.pdbx_description
1 polymer ?
#
loop_
_entity_poly.entity_id
_entity_poly.type
_entity_poly.pdbx_seq_one_letter_code
_entity_poly.pdbx_strand_id
1 'polypeptide(L)'
;MHKLHEDQERFHTLSLDAEQYLDLLDPYIGELAAMNLPKRNMPIAEYWKPVNFKLNKSNEGATEAPDWSFYTAGNLILNEKAKTALEPFLDEVGEILPLQSDAGQYYFFNCLVKYESGEALPADKALFKASPSIGLICSDIFRQAASDADLQGMYFTSDIEALV
;
A
#
# COMPACT_ATOMS: atom_id res chain seq x y z
N MET A 1 -1.26 12.51 -13.25
CA MET A 1 -1.53 11.57 -12.15
C MET A 1 -1.80 10.17 -12.69
N HIS A 2 -1.48 9.15 -11.91
CA HIS A 2 -1.56 7.76 -12.32
C HIS A 2 -2.23 6.93 -11.24
N LYS A 3 -3.03 5.94 -11.66
CA LYS A 3 -3.61 4.95 -10.75
C LYS A 3 -2.71 3.72 -10.70
N LEU A 4 -2.49 3.19 -9.49
CA LEU A 4 -1.73 1.97 -9.26
C LEU A 4 -2.62 0.74 -9.41
N HIS A 5 -2.05 -0.31 -10.00
CA HIS A 5 -2.70 -1.62 -10.18
C HIS A 5 -1.72 -2.74 -9.86
N GLU A 6 -2.22 -3.88 -9.40
CA GLU A 6 -1.41 -5.09 -9.23
C GLU A 6 -1.33 -5.88 -10.53
N ASP A 7 -0.14 -6.37 -10.85
CA ASP A 7 0.08 -7.34 -11.93
C ASP A 7 -0.02 -8.77 -11.36
N GLN A 8 -1.22 -9.27 -11.23
CA GLN A 8 -1.49 -10.59 -10.65
C GLN A 8 -1.30 -11.73 -11.64
N GLU A 9 -1.11 -11.45 -12.93
CA GLU A 9 -0.86 -12.48 -13.94
C GLU A 9 0.54 -13.07 -13.79
N ARG A 10 1.52 -12.24 -13.48
CA ARG A 10 2.92 -12.62 -13.39
C ARG A 10 3.40 -12.78 -11.94
N PHE A 11 2.88 -11.97 -11.03
CA PHE A 11 3.36 -11.86 -9.67
C PHE A 11 2.35 -12.39 -8.65
N HIS A 12 2.88 -13.03 -7.61
CA HIS A 12 2.13 -13.30 -6.38
C HIS A 12 1.74 -11.98 -5.71
N THR A 13 0.80 -12.01 -4.80
CA THR A 13 0.46 -10.86 -3.96
C THR A 13 1.03 -11.06 -2.55
N LEU A 14 1.25 -9.96 -1.85
CA LEU A 14 1.71 -9.95 -0.47
C LEU A 14 0.54 -9.60 0.44
N SER A 15 0.46 -10.22 1.60
CA SER A 15 -0.55 -9.91 2.60
C SER A 15 0.03 -10.06 4.00
N LEU A 16 -0.71 -9.61 5.00
CA LEU A 16 -0.37 -9.81 6.39
C LEU A 16 -1.03 -11.09 6.92
N ASP A 17 -0.48 -11.63 8.00
CA ASP A 17 -1.24 -12.56 8.84
C ASP A 17 -2.41 -11.76 9.43
N ALA A 18 -3.62 -12.01 8.93
CA ALA A 18 -4.79 -11.20 9.27
C ALA A 18 -5.16 -11.32 10.75
N GLU A 19 -5.00 -12.50 11.34
CA GLU A 19 -5.28 -12.71 12.75
C GLU A 19 -4.32 -11.91 13.63
N GLN A 20 -3.02 -11.98 13.35
CA GLN A 20 -2.02 -11.19 14.08
C GLN A 20 -2.26 -9.68 13.95
N TYR A 21 -2.58 -9.24 12.74
CA TYR A 21 -2.86 -7.82 12.46
C TYR A 21 -4.08 -7.32 13.26
N LEU A 22 -5.18 -8.06 13.23
CA LEU A 22 -6.39 -7.68 13.96
C LEU A 22 -6.18 -7.77 15.48
N ASP A 23 -5.52 -8.81 15.98
CA ASP A 23 -5.22 -8.96 17.41
C ASP A 23 -4.32 -7.85 17.93
N LEU A 24 -3.39 -7.36 17.10
CA LEU A 24 -2.52 -6.24 17.47
C LEU A 24 -3.32 -4.95 17.66
N LEU A 25 -4.22 -4.64 16.74
CA LEU A 25 -4.90 -3.35 16.70
C LEU A 25 -6.20 -3.30 17.49
N ASP A 26 -6.89 -4.43 17.69
CA ASP A 26 -8.19 -4.49 18.37
C ASP A 26 -8.18 -3.83 19.75
N PRO A 27 -7.20 -4.06 20.65
CA PRO A 27 -7.20 -3.44 21.98
C PRO A 27 -7.12 -1.89 21.95
N TYR A 28 -6.63 -1.32 20.87
CA TYR A 28 -6.37 0.13 20.77
C TYR A 28 -7.40 0.89 19.97
N ILE A 29 -7.83 0.32 18.83
CA ILE A 29 -8.71 1.01 17.90
C ILE A 29 -10.01 0.24 17.62
N GLY A 30 -10.11 -1.02 18.06
CA GLY A 30 -11.24 -1.91 17.80
C GLY A 30 -11.09 -2.68 16.48
N GLU A 31 -11.64 -3.88 16.45
CA GLU A 31 -11.56 -4.78 15.29
C GLU A 31 -12.17 -4.17 14.03
N LEU A 32 -13.35 -3.54 14.17
CA LEU A 32 -14.02 -2.92 13.02
C LEU A 32 -13.18 -1.80 12.41
N ALA A 33 -12.56 -0.96 13.23
CA ALA A 33 -11.67 0.10 12.74
C ALA A 33 -10.42 -0.47 12.08
N ALA A 34 -9.85 -1.54 12.66
CA ALA A 34 -8.68 -2.22 12.08
C ALA A 34 -8.99 -2.83 10.71
N MET A 35 -10.15 -3.49 10.58
CA MET A 35 -10.61 -4.06 9.30
C MET A 35 -10.87 -2.99 8.24
N ASN A 36 -11.23 -1.79 8.63
CA ASN A 36 -11.58 -0.67 7.74
C ASN A 36 -10.53 0.44 7.76
N LEU A 37 -9.30 0.12 8.11
CA LEU A 37 -8.22 1.10 8.26
C LEU A 37 -8.07 2.06 7.08
N PRO A 38 -8.08 1.61 5.80
CA PRO A 38 -7.98 2.53 4.67
C PRO A 38 -9.09 3.57 4.61
N LYS A 39 -10.30 3.22 5.03
CA LYS A 39 -11.45 4.13 5.09
C LYS A 39 -11.39 5.06 6.30
N ARG A 40 -10.82 4.59 7.39
CA ARG A 40 -10.71 5.35 8.64
C ARG A 40 -9.59 6.38 8.60
N ASN A 41 -8.60 6.18 7.77
CA ASN A 41 -7.46 7.10 7.61
C ASN A 41 -6.75 7.41 8.94
N MET A 42 -6.48 6.37 9.73
CA MET A 42 -5.94 6.49 11.09
C MET A 42 -4.45 6.17 11.13
N PRO A 43 -3.62 7.00 11.82
CA PRO A 43 -2.26 6.60 12.14
C PRO A 43 -2.26 5.48 13.18
N ILE A 44 -1.38 4.49 13.01
CA ILE A 44 -1.27 3.32 13.89
C ILE A 44 0.15 3.04 14.35
N ALA A 45 1.10 3.89 14.01
CA ALA A 45 2.52 3.66 14.32
C ALA A 45 2.78 3.45 15.83
N GLU A 46 2.06 4.17 16.69
CA GLU A 46 2.24 4.06 18.14
C GLU A 46 1.83 2.71 18.73
N TYR A 47 0.93 1.98 18.03
CA TYR A 47 0.45 0.67 18.46
C TYR A 47 1.17 -0.48 17.77
N TRP A 48 1.97 -0.17 16.75
CA TRP A 48 2.50 -1.16 15.84
C TRP A 48 3.58 -2.02 16.48
N LYS A 49 3.44 -3.34 16.27
CA LYS A 49 4.50 -4.33 16.49
C LYS A 49 4.58 -5.17 15.22
N PRO A 50 5.78 -5.60 14.81
CA PRO A 50 5.91 -6.37 13.59
C PRO A 50 5.03 -7.62 13.58
N VAL A 51 4.19 -7.73 12.54
CA VAL A 51 3.37 -8.93 12.27
C VAL A 51 3.97 -9.66 11.08
N ASN A 52 3.63 -10.95 10.93
CA ASN A 52 4.11 -11.74 9.82
C ASN A 52 3.45 -11.32 8.51
N PHE A 53 4.23 -11.29 7.43
CA PHE A 53 3.67 -11.18 6.09
C PHE A 53 3.47 -12.58 5.49
N LYS A 54 2.63 -12.64 4.44
CA LYS A 54 2.36 -13.85 3.68
C LYS A 54 2.50 -13.58 2.20
N LEU A 55 3.06 -14.56 1.48
CA LEU A 55 3.08 -14.58 0.03
C LEU A 55 1.87 -15.39 -0.44
N ASN A 56 0.96 -14.75 -1.18
CA ASN A 56 -0.23 -15.41 -1.71
C ASN A 56 0.02 -15.85 -3.14
N LYS A 57 0.03 -17.16 -3.36
CA LYS A 57 0.15 -17.80 -4.67
C LYS A 57 -1.24 -18.05 -5.27
N SER A 58 -2.03 -16.99 -5.39
CA SER A 58 -3.45 -17.08 -5.73
C SER A 58 -3.75 -17.32 -7.21
N ASN A 59 -2.75 -17.21 -8.07
CA ASN A 59 -2.92 -17.37 -9.52
C ASN A 59 -1.91 -18.37 -10.05
N GLU A 60 -2.38 -19.39 -10.79
CA GLU A 60 -1.51 -20.44 -11.36
C GLU A 60 -0.43 -19.91 -12.30
N GLY A 61 -0.70 -18.79 -12.99
CA GLY A 61 0.28 -18.15 -13.87
C GLY A 61 1.34 -17.32 -13.15
N ALA A 62 1.13 -16.99 -11.89
CA ALA A 62 2.04 -16.17 -11.12
C ALA A 62 3.19 -17.02 -10.58
N THR A 63 4.42 -16.65 -10.88
CA THR A 63 5.63 -17.42 -10.52
C THR A 63 6.65 -16.60 -9.75
N GLU A 64 6.48 -15.29 -9.62
CA GLU A 64 7.47 -14.38 -9.02
C GLU A 64 6.91 -13.62 -7.83
N ALA A 65 7.74 -13.40 -6.82
CA ALA A 65 7.42 -12.51 -5.72
C ALA A 65 7.54 -11.05 -6.18
N PRO A 66 6.55 -10.19 -5.87
CA PRO A 66 6.61 -8.78 -6.24
C PRO A 66 7.52 -8.00 -5.28
N ASP A 67 7.99 -6.82 -5.74
CA ASP A 67 8.68 -5.88 -4.87
C ASP A 67 7.67 -5.13 -3.98
N TRP A 68 6.46 -4.95 -4.47
CA TRP A 68 5.39 -4.30 -3.76
C TRP A 68 4.02 -4.76 -4.26
N SER A 69 3.03 -4.70 -3.38
CA SER A 69 1.64 -5.02 -3.70
C SER A 69 0.67 -4.30 -2.75
N PHE A 70 -0.62 -4.29 -3.09
CA PHE A 70 -1.65 -3.86 -2.16
C PHE A 70 -1.84 -4.92 -1.06
N TYR A 71 -2.11 -4.48 0.17
CA TYR A 71 -2.71 -5.35 1.19
C TYR A 71 -4.17 -5.00 1.29
N THR A 72 -4.74 -4.09 1.20
CA THR A 72 -6.10 -3.60 1.00
C THR A 72 -5.99 -2.34 0.16
N ALA A 73 -7.07 -1.79 -0.28
CA ALA A 73 -7.02 -0.74 -1.28
C ALA A 73 -6.37 0.58 -0.86
N GLY A 74 -5.87 0.77 0.29
CA GLY A 74 -5.18 2.00 0.73
C GLY A 74 -3.86 1.73 1.41
N ASN A 75 -3.42 0.48 1.41
CA ASN A 75 -2.19 0.06 2.06
C ASN A 75 -1.31 -0.70 1.08
N LEU A 76 -0.01 -0.63 1.30
CA LEU A 76 0.97 -1.36 0.49
C LEU A 76 1.81 -2.26 1.39
N ILE A 77 2.31 -3.34 0.81
CA ILE A 77 3.40 -4.12 1.39
C ILE A 77 4.60 -3.97 0.46
N LEU A 78 5.75 -3.66 1.03
CA LEU A 78 6.98 -3.33 0.32
C LEU A 78 8.11 -4.24 0.77
N ASN A 79 8.96 -4.66 -0.18
CA ASN A 79 10.26 -5.22 0.20
C ASN A 79 11.27 -4.09 0.43
N GLU A 80 12.52 -4.43 0.74
CA GLU A 80 13.58 -3.43 1.00
C GLU A 80 13.87 -2.57 -0.24
N LYS A 81 13.85 -3.16 -1.43
CA LYS A 81 14.08 -2.44 -2.69
C LYS A 81 13.02 -1.36 -2.91
N ALA A 82 11.76 -1.72 -2.76
CA ALA A 82 10.65 -0.77 -2.92
C ALA A 82 10.67 0.31 -1.84
N LYS A 83 10.92 -0.07 -0.59
CA LYS A 83 11.02 0.87 0.53
C LYS A 83 12.14 1.89 0.29
N THR A 84 13.32 1.43 -0.10
CA THR A 84 14.46 2.32 -0.38
C THR A 84 14.16 3.31 -1.50
N ALA A 85 13.51 2.85 -2.57
CA ALA A 85 13.19 3.70 -3.71
C ALA A 85 12.11 4.74 -3.40
N LEU A 86 11.12 4.39 -2.58
CA LEU A 86 9.89 5.18 -2.40
C LEU A 86 9.80 5.90 -1.05
N GLU A 87 10.67 5.61 -0.10
CA GLU A 87 10.63 6.18 1.26
C GLU A 87 10.52 7.70 1.29
N PRO A 88 11.29 8.47 0.49
CA PRO A 88 11.19 9.93 0.53
C PRO A 88 9.79 10.45 0.18
N PHE A 89 9.05 9.73 -0.65
CA PHE A 89 7.68 10.09 -1.04
C PHE A 89 6.66 9.57 -0.04
N LEU A 90 6.86 8.36 0.46
CA LEU A 90 5.91 7.69 1.36
C LEU A 90 5.90 8.31 2.75
N ASP A 91 7.05 8.76 3.26
CA ASP A 91 7.16 9.40 4.57
C ASP A 91 6.30 10.67 4.68
N GLU A 92 6.10 11.37 3.58
CA GLU A 92 5.29 12.59 3.54
C GLU A 92 3.78 12.32 3.57
N VAL A 93 3.36 11.12 3.19
CA VAL A 93 1.94 10.80 2.97
C VAL A 93 1.41 9.67 3.83
N GLY A 94 2.23 9.09 4.69
CA GLY A 94 1.79 7.99 5.55
C GLY A 94 2.88 7.44 6.45
N GLU A 95 2.69 6.20 6.86
CA GLU A 95 3.54 5.50 7.82
C GLU A 95 4.14 4.25 7.18
N ILE A 96 5.46 4.08 7.31
CA ILE A 96 6.15 2.84 6.91
C ILE A 96 6.43 2.05 8.20
N LEU A 97 5.86 0.86 8.31
CA LEU A 97 5.87 0.07 9.53
C LEU A 97 6.55 -1.29 9.26
N PRO A 98 7.48 -1.74 10.11
CA PRO A 98 8.21 -2.98 9.85
C PRO A 98 7.31 -4.21 9.98
N LEU A 99 7.56 -5.20 9.14
CA LEU A 99 6.94 -6.53 9.22
C LEU A 99 7.98 -7.55 9.66
N GLN A 100 7.50 -8.68 10.19
CA GLN A 100 8.35 -9.79 10.54
C GLN A 100 8.37 -10.81 9.40
N SER A 101 9.58 -11.24 8.99
CA SER A 101 9.75 -12.19 7.91
C SER A 101 11.10 -12.89 7.99
N ASP A 102 11.12 -14.19 7.68
CA ASP A 102 12.33 -14.97 7.49
C ASP A 102 12.91 -14.80 6.08
N ALA A 103 12.14 -14.25 5.16
CA ALA A 103 12.51 -14.08 3.75
C ALA A 103 13.15 -12.72 3.43
N GLY A 104 13.52 -11.94 4.46
CA GLY A 104 14.08 -10.60 4.30
C GLY A 104 13.22 -9.55 4.97
N GLN A 105 13.62 -8.29 4.86
CA GLN A 105 12.89 -7.20 5.49
C GLN A 105 11.73 -6.74 4.59
N TYR A 106 10.53 -6.72 5.16
CA TYR A 106 9.30 -6.22 4.52
C TYR A 106 8.67 -5.15 5.38
N TYR A 107 7.85 -4.32 4.75
CA TYR A 107 7.21 -3.16 5.39
C TYR A 107 5.76 -3.06 4.99
N PHE A 108 4.95 -2.60 5.92
CA PHE A 108 3.56 -2.23 5.70
C PHE A 108 3.48 -0.71 5.58
N PHE A 109 2.85 -0.21 4.53
CA PHE A 109 2.63 1.21 4.34
C PHE A 109 1.16 1.56 4.54
N ASN A 110 0.89 2.46 5.48
CA ASN A 110 -0.43 3.00 5.80
C ASN A 110 -0.54 4.41 5.23
N CYS A 111 -1.31 4.58 4.15
CA CYS A 111 -1.51 5.88 3.53
C CYS A 111 -2.48 6.74 4.36
N LEU A 112 -2.08 7.97 4.67
CA LEU A 112 -2.84 8.90 5.51
C LEU A 112 -3.37 10.12 4.75
N VAL A 113 -3.20 10.17 3.43
CA VAL A 113 -3.79 11.22 2.59
C VAL A 113 -4.97 10.62 1.84
N LYS A 114 -6.13 11.24 2.00
CA LYS A 114 -7.39 10.77 1.41
C LYS A 114 -8.03 11.87 0.58
N TYR A 115 -8.52 11.49 -0.60
CA TYR A 115 -9.32 12.35 -1.46
C TYR A 115 -10.79 11.95 -1.34
N GLU A 116 -11.65 12.92 -1.11
CA GLU A 116 -13.10 12.76 -1.12
C GLU A 116 -13.67 13.45 -2.38
N SER A 117 -14.70 12.83 -2.96
CA SER A 117 -15.37 13.38 -4.15
C SER A 117 -15.90 14.79 -3.87
N GLY A 118 -15.63 15.72 -4.79
CA GLY A 118 -16.03 17.13 -4.65
C GLY A 118 -14.97 18.04 -4.03
N GLU A 119 -13.89 17.47 -3.50
CA GLU A 119 -12.73 18.23 -3.02
C GLU A 119 -11.75 18.52 -4.16
N ALA A 120 -10.82 19.44 -3.92
CA ALA A 120 -9.68 19.63 -4.82
C ALA A 120 -8.75 18.43 -4.73
N LEU A 121 -8.25 17.94 -5.88
CA LEU A 121 -7.26 16.86 -5.91
C LEU A 121 -6.00 17.30 -5.15
N PRO A 122 -5.43 16.43 -4.30
CA PRO A 122 -4.20 16.76 -3.57
C PRO A 122 -2.98 16.62 -4.51
N ALA A 123 -2.90 17.50 -5.50
CA ALA A 123 -1.89 17.47 -6.55
C ALA A 123 -0.45 17.69 -6.05
N ASP A 124 -0.29 18.25 -4.85
CA ASP A 124 0.98 18.43 -4.17
C ASP A 124 1.49 17.18 -3.44
N LYS A 125 0.65 16.13 -3.37
CA LYS A 125 1.00 14.87 -2.70
C LYS A 125 1.49 13.83 -3.71
N ALA A 126 2.53 13.09 -3.31
CA ALA A 126 3.08 12.03 -4.16
C ALA A 126 2.14 10.84 -4.31
N LEU A 127 1.35 10.56 -3.29
CA LEU A 127 0.42 9.43 -3.23
C LEU A 127 -0.78 9.77 -2.36
N PHE A 128 -1.97 9.32 -2.76
CA PHE A 128 -3.18 9.48 -1.94
C PHE A 128 -4.22 8.40 -2.25
N LYS A 129 -5.10 8.16 -1.30
CA LYS A 129 -6.25 7.25 -1.45
C LYS A 129 -7.39 7.98 -2.11
N ALA A 130 -8.03 7.36 -3.10
CA ALA A 130 -9.20 7.91 -3.78
C ALA A 130 -10.47 7.23 -3.30
N SER A 131 -11.48 8.02 -2.94
CA SER A 131 -12.83 7.56 -2.61
C SER A 131 -13.80 8.07 -3.68
N PRO A 132 -14.84 7.31 -4.11
CA PRO A 132 -15.33 6.02 -3.61
C PRO A 132 -14.58 4.79 -4.12
N SER A 133 -13.79 4.90 -5.17
CA SER A 133 -12.98 3.77 -5.64
C SER A 133 -11.72 3.69 -4.78
N ILE A 134 -11.71 2.81 -3.80
CA ILE A 134 -10.61 2.65 -2.87
C ILE A 134 -9.34 2.21 -3.62
N GLY A 135 -8.63 3.16 -4.20
CA GLY A 135 -7.40 2.92 -4.94
C GLY A 135 -6.35 3.94 -4.56
N LEU A 136 -5.11 3.70 -4.97
CA LEU A 136 -4.02 4.64 -4.78
C LEU A 136 -3.73 5.38 -6.08
N ILE A 137 -3.62 6.69 -5.98
CA ILE A 137 -3.29 7.59 -7.07
C ILE A 137 -1.94 8.23 -6.74
N CYS A 138 -1.06 8.33 -7.71
CA CYS A 138 0.25 8.92 -7.51
C CYS A 138 0.58 10.01 -8.52
N SER A 139 1.59 10.82 -8.17
CA SER A 139 2.17 11.82 -9.05
C SER A 139 3.08 11.19 -10.11
N ASP A 140 3.44 12.00 -11.13
CA ASP A 140 4.41 11.59 -12.16
C ASP A 140 5.79 11.29 -11.54
N ILE A 141 6.20 12.07 -10.53
CA ILE A 141 7.50 11.89 -9.87
C ILE A 141 7.54 10.56 -9.13
N PHE A 142 6.47 10.20 -8.44
CA PHE A 142 6.38 8.90 -7.75
C PHE A 142 6.46 7.75 -8.74
N ARG A 143 5.67 7.82 -9.81
CA ARG A 143 5.69 6.80 -10.86
C ARG A 143 7.09 6.67 -11.48
N GLN A 144 7.75 7.79 -11.74
CA GLN A 144 9.09 7.79 -12.31
C GLN A 144 10.11 7.15 -11.36
N ALA A 145 10.02 7.42 -10.06
CA ALA A 145 10.89 6.79 -9.06
C ALA A 145 10.72 5.28 -9.03
N ALA A 146 9.47 4.78 -9.08
CA ALA A 146 9.20 3.36 -9.15
C ALA A 146 9.74 2.73 -10.43
N SER A 147 9.60 3.41 -11.56
CA SER A 147 10.10 2.96 -12.86
C SER A 147 11.63 2.94 -12.91
N ASP A 148 12.29 3.98 -12.40
CA ASP A 148 13.75 4.07 -12.36
C ASP A 148 14.38 2.99 -11.48
N ALA A 149 13.70 2.60 -10.42
CA ALA A 149 14.12 1.51 -9.55
C ALA A 149 13.75 0.13 -10.08
N ASP A 150 13.05 0.06 -11.20
CA ASP A 150 12.57 -1.19 -11.82
C ASP A 150 11.75 -2.04 -10.82
N LEU A 151 10.85 -1.40 -10.09
CA LEU A 151 9.99 -2.11 -9.13
C LEU A 151 8.98 -2.99 -9.85
N GLN A 152 8.92 -4.26 -9.44
CA GLN A 152 8.09 -5.28 -10.06
C GLN A 152 6.86 -5.60 -9.20
N GLY A 153 5.76 -5.94 -9.84
CA GLY A 153 4.53 -6.39 -9.17
C GLY A 153 3.34 -5.46 -9.37
N MET A 154 3.55 -4.22 -9.76
CA MET A 154 2.49 -3.24 -10.00
C MET A 154 2.72 -2.48 -11.29
N TYR A 155 1.67 -1.93 -11.84
CA TYR A 155 1.73 -1.08 -13.01
C TYR A 155 0.83 0.15 -12.83
N PHE A 156 0.96 1.12 -13.73
CA PHE A 156 0.28 2.41 -13.65
C PHE A 156 -0.58 2.65 -14.87
N THR A 157 -1.74 3.26 -14.67
CA THR A 157 -2.59 3.75 -15.75
C THR A 157 -2.94 5.21 -15.54
N SER A 158 -3.27 5.92 -16.61
CA SER A 158 -3.75 7.31 -16.55
C SER A 158 -5.27 7.41 -16.38
N ASP A 159 -5.95 6.30 -16.14
CA ASP A 159 -7.40 6.26 -15.96
C ASP A 159 -7.78 6.73 -14.56
N ILE A 160 -7.95 8.03 -14.43
CA ILE A 160 -8.37 8.70 -13.19
C ILE A 160 -9.71 9.43 -13.38
N GLU A 161 -10.44 9.15 -14.44
CA GLU A 161 -11.70 9.85 -14.77
C GLU A 161 -12.77 9.69 -13.67
N ALA A 162 -12.74 8.57 -12.94
CA ALA A 162 -13.66 8.33 -11.84
C ALA A 162 -13.46 9.30 -10.65
N LEU A 163 -12.40 10.08 -10.65
CA LEU A 163 -12.09 11.06 -9.59
C LEU A 163 -12.65 12.45 -9.87
N VAL A 164 -13.10 12.68 -11.08
CA VAL A 164 -13.51 14.02 -11.53
C VAL A 164 -15.02 14.14 -11.60
#